data_59d63ecbc844aa1b9309fbfb7dcfa199
#
_entry.id   59d63ecbc844aa1b9309fbfb7dcfa199
#
_cell.length_a   1.000
_cell.length_b   1.000
_cell.length_c   1.000
_cell.angle_alpha   90.00
_cell.angle_beta   90.00
_cell.angle_gamma   90.00
#
_symmetry.space_group_name_H-M   'P 1'
#
loop_
_entity.id
_entity.type
_entity.pdbx_description
1 polymer ?
#
loop_
_entity_poly.entity_id
_entity_poly.type
_entity_poly.pdbx_seq_one_letter_code
_entity_poly.pdbx_strand_id
1 'polypeptide(L)'
;EEINLPNLTVTEPNPSHLLDFRRYSSDKVVDFNNAQVEIIRKYSKAPIAHNYMGRTTEFNHFDVGESLDIASWDSYPLGFSEDRLETSDKEKRDFSRQGNPDFQAFHHDLYRAVGNGRWWIMEQQPGPVNWAPYNPAPLDGMVRLWSWEAFAHGAETVCYFRWRQVPYAQEQMHAGLLRTDNEPAQGYYEAKEVINEINSSEPIETKKSSIAIMFDYDADAMWNIQPQGRGLSYFGLIFDIYSSLRRLGHSIDFISPKYKNFNDYKLVIVSGMMHIPEELKQNLQNSKSSILFGPRSASKDENFCFPTSLPPNLKNFDVLVSRVQTLRPDINIPLNGIGNIKGYFENIEGSAEDLLTTSDNQSVAKSYKNLTYLGSWLDSDGFDNLFENLCLKVGLKVEPMPYGVRRRETTKFDFWFNYNSYDVETKFGIIKAANFLKIKQA
;
A
#
# COMPACT_ATOMS: atom_id res chain seq x y z
N GLU A 1 21.48 -7.67 35.23
CA GLU A 1 21.90 -8.61 34.19
C GLU A 1 21.76 -7.92 32.86
N GLU A 2 22.79 -8.00 32.03
CA GLU A 2 22.74 -7.43 30.68
C GLU A 2 22.09 -8.46 29.74
N ILE A 3 20.97 -8.09 29.13
CA ILE A 3 20.33 -8.89 28.08
C ILE A 3 20.79 -8.33 26.75
N ASN A 4 21.50 -9.18 25.98
CA ASN A 4 21.95 -8.81 24.64
C ASN A 4 20.78 -8.69 23.67
N LEU A 5 20.96 -7.87 22.61
CA LEU A 5 20.03 -7.81 21.50
C LEU A 5 19.84 -9.19 20.87
N PRO A 6 18.64 -9.56 20.43
CA PRO A 6 18.33 -10.91 19.95
C PRO A 6 19.06 -11.32 18.66
N ASN A 7 19.62 -10.36 17.91
CA ASN A 7 20.41 -10.61 16.72
C ASN A 7 21.92 -10.81 17.00
N LEU A 8 22.37 -10.63 18.27
CA LEU A 8 23.76 -10.82 18.67
C LEU A 8 23.97 -12.25 19.18
N THR A 9 23.82 -13.23 18.31
CA THR A 9 23.99 -14.65 18.60
C THR A 9 25.20 -15.23 17.85
N VAL A 10 25.73 -16.35 18.33
CA VAL A 10 26.84 -17.05 17.67
C VAL A 10 26.40 -17.74 16.37
N THR A 11 25.14 -18.12 16.31
CA THR A 11 24.49 -18.77 15.16
C THR A 11 23.29 -17.95 14.70
N GLU A 12 22.37 -18.55 13.95
CA GLU A 12 21.13 -17.90 13.56
C GLU A 12 20.29 -17.50 14.77
N PRO A 13 19.76 -16.26 14.82
CA PRO A 13 18.91 -15.82 15.90
C PRO A 13 17.57 -16.55 15.89
N ASN A 14 16.98 -16.74 17.07
CA ASN A 14 15.65 -17.35 17.21
C ASN A 14 14.57 -16.40 16.65
N PRO A 15 13.77 -16.82 15.65
CA PRO A 15 12.76 -15.96 15.03
C PRO A 15 11.70 -15.46 16.01
N SER A 16 11.25 -16.27 16.96
CA SER A 16 10.29 -15.85 17.99
C SER A 16 10.85 -14.73 18.85
N HIS A 17 12.11 -14.83 19.25
CA HIS A 17 12.79 -13.81 20.05
C HIS A 17 12.98 -12.50 19.28
N LEU A 18 13.29 -12.59 17.96
CA LEU A 18 13.35 -11.41 17.09
C LEU A 18 11.97 -10.72 16.97
N LEU A 19 10.90 -11.50 16.84
CA LEU A 19 9.54 -10.98 16.74
C LEU A 19 9.12 -10.28 18.05
N ASP A 20 9.38 -10.91 19.20
CA ASP A 20 9.09 -10.28 20.51
C ASP A 20 9.84 -8.97 20.69
N PHE A 21 11.11 -8.92 20.25
CA PHE A 21 11.88 -7.68 20.31
C PHE A 21 11.34 -6.60 19.36
N ARG A 22 10.87 -6.98 18.16
CA ARG A 22 10.22 -6.05 17.22
C ARG A 22 8.93 -5.48 17.80
N ARG A 23 8.08 -6.34 18.36
CA ARG A 23 6.84 -5.91 19.05
C ARG A 23 7.15 -4.98 20.20
N TYR A 24 8.08 -5.37 21.08
CA TYR A 24 8.53 -4.52 22.19
C TYR A 24 9.05 -3.15 21.72
N SER A 25 9.86 -3.14 20.66
CA SER A 25 10.40 -1.90 20.11
C SER A 25 9.31 -1.00 19.54
N SER A 26 8.34 -1.58 18.82
CA SER A 26 7.15 -0.87 18.34
C SER A 26 6.33 -0.29 19.48
N ASP A 27 6.05 -1.09 20.53
CA ASP A 27 5.30 -0.64 21.71
C ASP A 27 6.00 0.53 22.40
N LYS A 28 7.35 0.54 22.46
CA LYS A 28 8.09 1.66 23.07
C LYS A 28 7.97 2.95 22.26
N VAL A 29 7.86 2.87 20.94
CA VAL A 29 7.57 4.06 20.10
C VAL A 29 6.14 4.57 20.38
N VAL A 30 5.17 3.67 20.48
CA VAL A 30 3.77 4.00 20.82
C VAL A 30 3.69 4.62 22.21
N ASP A 31 4.32 4.00 23.24
CA ASP A 31 4.37 4.50 24.61
C ASP A 31 4.96 5.92 24.67
N PHE A 32 6.05 6.15 23.93
CA PHE A 32 6.71 7.47 23.90
C PHE A 32 5.82 8.52 23.23
N ASN A 33 5.18 8.19 22.10
CA ASN A 33 4.21 9.06 21.44
C ASN A 33 3.05 9.40 22.40
N ASN A 34 2.48 8.41 23.06
CA ASN A 34 1.36 8.60 23.98
C ASN A 34 1.75 9.51 25.16
N ALA A 35 2.94 9.34 25.75
CA ALA A 35 3.43 10.20 26.82
C ALA A 35 3.56 11.67 26.37
N GLN A 36 4.03 11.92 25.14
CA GLN A 36 4.07 13.26 24.56
C GLN A 36 2.68 13.85 24.36
N VAL A 37 1.75 13.08 23.81
CA VAL A 37 0.35 13.49 23.60
C VAL A 37 -0.30 13.84 24.93
N GLU A 38 -0.15 13.02 25.97
CA GLU A 38 -0.68 13.30 27.31
C GLU A 38 -0.16 14.61 27.90
N ILE A 39 1.12 14.92 27.70
CA ILE A 39 1.71 16.17 28.15
C ILE A 39 1.12 17.35 27.38
N ILE A 40 1.07 17.28 26.06
CA ILE A 40 0.55 18.35 25.19
C ILE A 40 -0.91 18.65 25.53
N ARG A 41 -1.73 17.61 25.74
CA ARG A 41 -3.16 17.75 26.06
C ARG A 41 -3.44 18.46 27.37
N LYS A 42 -2.48 18.55 28.30
CA LYS A 42 -2.61 19.36 29.53
C LYS A 42 -2.61 20.85 29.23
N TYR A 43 -2.00 21.28 28.12
CA TYR A 43 -1.77 22.69 27.79
C TYR A 43 -2.46 23.14 26.51
N SER A 44 -2.84 22.22 25.62
CA SER A 44 -3.39 22.55 24.31
C SER A 44 -4.54 21.61 23.90
N LYS A 45 -5.55 22.20 23.25
CA LYS A 45 -6.64 21.49 22.56
C LYS A 45 -6.45 21.48 21.04
N ALA A 46 -5.35 22.03 20.53
CA ALA A 46 -5.04 22.01 19.11
C ALA A 46 -4.89 20.57 18.61
N PRO A 47 -5.26 20.27 17.36
CA PRO A 47 -5.01 18.96 16.77
C PRO A 47 -3.52 18.60 16.83
N ILE A 48 -3.23 17.35 17.15
CA ILE A 48 -1.86 16.80 17.19
C ILE A 48 -1.67 15.90 15.99
N ALA A 49 -0.61 16.12 15.23
CA ALA A 49 -0.16 15.29 14.13
C ALA A 49 1.16 14.63 14.44
N HIS A 50 1.37 13.42 13.92
CA HIS A 50 2.68 12.77 13.84
C HIS A 50 3.06 12.60 12.38
N ASN A 51 4.34 12.79 12.06
CA ASN A 51 4.85 12.64 10.71
C ASN A 51 5.42 11.23 10.52
N TYR A 52 4.86 10.50 9.57
CA TYR A 52 5.34 9.17 9.16
C TYR A 52 6.13 9.27 7.86
N MET A 53 6.91 8.26 7.57
CA MET A 53 7.64 8.16 6.32
C MET A 53 7.16 6.94 5.51
N GLY A 54 6.97 7.14 4.24
CA GLY A 54 6.56 6.05 3.33
C GLY A 54 7.54 4.87 3.37
N ARG A 55 7.02 3.64 3.41
CA ARG A 55 7.81 2.40 3.49
C ARG A 55 8.51 2.17 4.82
N THR A 56 8.26 2.97 5.83
CA THR A 56 8.74 2.71 7.20
C THR A 56 7.75 1.79 7.89
N THR A 57 8.20 0.62 8.33
CA THR A 57 7.35 -0.43 8.91
C THR A 57 7.87 -0.95 10.25
N GLU A 58 8.87 -0.26 10.83
CA GLU A 58 9.55 -0.67 12.06
C GLU A 58 8.68 -0.58 13.31
N PHE A 59 7.55 0.11 13.24
CA PHE A 59 6.57 0.21 14.33
C PHE A 59 5.15 0.26 13.77
N ASN A 60 4.16 0.01 14.61
CA ASN A 60 2.75 -0.02 14.22
C ASN A 60 2.18 1.39 14.14
N HIS A 61 1.97 1.90 12.93
CA HIS A 61 1.43 3.24 12.71
C HIS A 61 -0.03 3.37 13.15
N PHE A 62 -0.84 2.30 13.08
CA PHE A 62 -2.21 2.34 13.56
C PHE A 62 -2.26 2.59 15.07
N ASP A 63 -1.38 1.93 15.85
CA ASP A 63 -1.33 2.10 17.29
C ASP A 63 -0.83 3.49 17.70
N VAL A 64 0.14 4.06 16.98
CA VAL A 64 0.55 5.46 17.16
C VAL A 64 -0.60 6.41 16.82
N GLY A 65 -1.34 6.13 15.75
CA GLY A 65 -2.46 6.96 15.28
C GLY A 65 -3.67 7.00 16.22
N GLU A 66 -3.84 6.00 17.11
CA GLU A 66 -4.99 5.95 18.04
C GLU A 66 -5.06 7.16 18.98
N SER A 67 -3.92 7.74 19.36
CA SER A 67 -3.86 8.90 20.27
C SER A 67 -3.77 10.25 19.55
N LEU A 68 -3.65 10.26 18.23
CA LEU A 68 -3.47 11.45 17.40
C LEU A 68 -4.77 11.88 16.74
N ASP A 69 -4.81 13.14 16.30
CA ASP A 69 -5.95 13.68 15.54
C ASP A 69 -5.74 13.58 14.04
N ILE A 70 -4.48 13.60 13.58
CA ILE A 70 -4.12 13.68 12.17
C ILE A 70 -2.89 12.81 11.93
N ALA A 71 -2.97 11.92 10.96
CA ALA A 71 -1.77 11.29 10.40
C ALA A 71 -1.16 12.19 9.34
N SER A 72 0.17 12.25 9.25
CA SER A 72 0.83 12.92 8.13
C SER A 72 2.01 12.09 7.63
N TRP A 73 2.40 12.27 6.38
CA TRP A 73 3.50 11.53 5.82
C TRP A 73 4.28 12.32 4.78
N ASP A 74 5.52 11.87 4.50
CA ASP A 74 6.41 12.49 3.53
C ASP A 74 6.30 11.78 2.18
N SER A 75 5.94 12.52 1.15
CA SER A 75 5.69 12.03 -0.20
C SER A 75 6.79 12.50 -1.16
N TYR A 76 7.65 11.57 -1.53
CA TYR A 76 8.75 11.78 -2.47
C TYR A 76 8.63 10.81 -3.67
N PRO A 77 7.66 11.01 -4.58
CA PRO A 77 7.31 10.02 -5.60
C PRO A 77 8.47 9.54 -6.44
N LEU A 78 9.37 10.45 -6.86
CA LEU A 78 10.52 10.09 -7.69
C LEU A 78 11.58 9.35 -6.88
N GLY A 79 11.96 9.93 -5.73
CA GLY A 79 13.00 9.36 -4.88
C GLY A 79 12.63 7.97 -4.37
N PHE A 80 11.41 7.79 -3.90
CA PHE A 80 10.93 6.50 -3.38
C PHE A 80 10.76 5.44 -4.45
N SER A 81 10.37 5.81 -5.67
CA SER A 81 10.31 4.88 -6.80
C SER A 81 11.68 4.28 -7.13
N GLU A 82 12.75 5.06 -6.98
CA GLU A 82 14.11 4.59 -7.21
C GLU A 82 14.71 3.84 -6.03
N ASP A 83 14.49 4.31 -4.80
CA ASP A 83 15.16 3.83 -3.59
C ASP A 83 14.39 2.72 -2.85
N ARG A 84 13.05 2.79 -2.83
CA ARG A 84 12.21 1.99 -1.94
C ARG A 84 11.23 1.04 -2.63
N LEU A 85 11.11 1.11 -3.94
CA LEU A 85 10.20 0.26 -4.70
C LEU A 85 10.96 -0.82 -5.46
N GLU A 86 10.62 -2.08 -5.15
CA GLU A 86 11.13 -3.25 -5.87
C GLU A 86 10.28 -3.50 -7.11
N THR A 87 10.62 -2.86 -8.23
CA THR A 87 9.97 -3.03 -9.53
C THR A 87 10.99 -3.14 -10.65
N SER A 88 10.54 -3.42 -11.87
CA SER A 88 11.43 -3.59 -13.01
C SER A 88 12.13 -2.28 -13.42
N ASP A 89 13.35 -2.39 -13.95
CA ASP A 89 14.06 -1.25 -14.52
C ASP A 89 13.27 -0.57 -15.65
N LYS A 90 12.44 -1.33 -16.37
CA LYS A 90 11.56 -0.77 -17.39
C LYS A 90 10.56 0.19 -16.76
N GLU A 91 9.87 -0.24 -15.72
CA GLU A 91 8.87 0.58 -15.02
C GLU A 91 9.51 1.81 -14.37
N LYS A 92 10.67 1.65 -13.73
CA LYS A 92 11.44 2.78 -13.18
C LYS A 92 11.82 3.80 -14.27
N ARG A 93 12.22 3.34 -15.46
CA ARG A 93 12.49 4.24 -16.60
C ARG A 93 11.23 4.93 -17.14
N ASP A 94 10.14 4.17 -17.30
CA ASP A 94 8.88 4.69 -17.84
C ASP A 94 8.33 5.84 -16.97
N PHE A 95 8.48 5.71 -15.64
CA PHE A 95 7.98 6.68 -14.66
C PHE A 95 9.08 7.46 -13.92
N SER A 96 10.29 7.52 -14.46
CA SER A 96 11.46 8.15 -13.80
C SER A 96 11.25 9.61 -13.40
N ARG A 97 10.40 10.35 -14.11
CA ARG A 97 10.09 11.76 -13.87
C ARG A 97 8.67 12.01 -13.37
N GLN A 98 7.90 10.95 -13.15
CA GLN A 98 6.51 10.97 -12.68
C GLN A 98 6.33 10.28 -11.33
N GLY A 99 7.22 9.35 -10.99
CA GLY A 99 7.04 8.40 -9.90
C GLY A 99 6.08 7.27 -10.29
N ASN A 100 6.16 6.15 -9.59
CA ASN A 100 5.25 5.03 -9.81
C ASN A 100 3.79 5.46 -9.54
N PRO A 101 2.82 5.16 -10.42
CA PRO A 101 1.44 5.64 -10.33
C PRO A 101 0.65 5.16 -9.10
N ASP A 102 1.14 4.12 -8.42
CA ASP A 102 0.43 3.49 -7.30
C ASP A 102 1.12 3.73 -5.95
N PHE A 103 2.42 4.07 -5.94
CA PHE A 103 3.18 4.18 -4.70
C PHE A 103 2.68 5.30 -3.78
N GLN A 104 2.46 6.50 -4.33
CA GLN A 104 1.93 7.63 -3.57
C GLN A 104 0.50 7.32 -3.08
N ALA A 105 -0.36 6.86 -3.97
CA ALA A 105 -1.74 6.52 -3.67
C ALA A 105 -1.89 5.46 -2.58
N PHE A 106 -1.02 4.43 -2.58
CA PHE A 106 -0.96 3.41 -1.53
C PHE A 106 -0.79 4.05 -0.13
N HIS A 107 0.17 4.96 -0.01
CA HIS A 107 0.45 5.63 1.26
C HIS A 107 -0.64 6.64 1.62
N HIS A 108 -1.27 7.31 0.65
CA HIS A 108 -2.43 8.17 0.90
C HIS A 108 -3.57 7.37 1.55
N ASP A 109 -3.92 6.22 0.99
CA ASP A 109 -4.98 5.37 1.54
C ASP A 109 -4.58 4.75 2.89
N LEU A 110 -3.31 4.37 3.08
CA LEU A 110 -2.80 3.86 4.35
C LEU A 110 -2.87 4.93 5.46
N TYR A 111 -2.36 6.14 5.20
CA TYR A 111 -2.35 7.19 6.22
C TYR A 111 -3.74 7.80 6.44
N ARG A 112 -4.62 7.77 5.45
CA ARG A 112 -6.04 8.04 5.69
C ARG A 112 -6.64 7.05 6.71
N ALA A 113 -6.30 5.77 6.62
CA ALA A 113 -6.74 4.77 7.58
C ALA A 113 -6.11 4.96 8.97
N VAL A 114 -4.81 5.23 9.05
CA VAL A 114 -4.08 5.52 10.30
C VAL A 114 -4.66 6.74 11.01
N GLY A 115 -5.00 7.79 10.28
CA GLY A 115 -5.58 9.04 10.83
C GLY A 115 -7.11 9.01 10.97
N ASN A 116 -7.76 7.84 10.87
CA ASN A 116 -9.22 7.72 10.95
C ASN A 116 -9.98 8.69 10.02
N GLY A 117 -9.46 8.86 8.81
CA GLY A 117 -9.98 9.74 7.77
C GLY A 117 -9.28 11.10 7.68
N ARG A 118 -8.57 11.55 8.71
CA ARG A 118 -7.84 12.83 8.73
C ARG A 118 -6.36 12.63 8.49
N TRP A 119 -5.85 13.22 7.41
CA TRP A 119 -4.45 13.07 7.08
C TRP A 119 -3.90 14.24 6.23
N TRP A 120 -2.58 14.44 6.30
CA TRP A 120 -1.84 15.48 5.57
C TRP A 120 -0.65 14.90 4.84
N ILE A 121 -0.19 15.56 3.80
CA ILE A 121 1.20 15.46 3.35
C ILE A 121 2.01 16.52 4.08
N MET A 122 2.98 16.08 4.90
CA MET A 122 3.86 16.99 5.62
C MET A 122 4.99 17.48 4.71
N GLU A 123 5.48 16.62 3.84
CA GLU A 123 6.55 16.94 2.90
C GLU A 123 6.21 16.39 1.51
N GLN A 124 5.75 17.25 0.60
CA GLN A 124 5.58 16.91 -0.81
C GLN A 124 6.80 17.32 -1.59
N GLN A 125 7.33 16.42 -2.40
CA GLN A 125 8.44 16.67 -3.31
C GLN A 125 8.09 17.79 -4.31
N PRO A 126 8.84 18.95 -4.35
CA PRO A 126 8.59 20.03 -5.32
C PRO A 126 9.54 20.01 -6.52
N GLY A 127 10.56 19.14 -6.52
CA GLY A 127 11.62 19.07 -7.50
C GLY A 127 12.58 17.92 -7.21
N PRO A 128 13.81 17.89 -7.76
CA PRO A 128 14.79 16.86 -7.45
C PRO A 128 15.10 16.77 -5.96
N VAL A 129 15.26 15.53 -5.46
CA VAL A 129 15.82 15.27 -4.13
C VAL A 129 17.33 15.03 -4.23
N ASN A 130 18.03 14.78 -3.10
CA ASN A 130 19.48 14.61 -3.09
C ASN A 130 19.95 13.22 -2.60
N TRP A 131 19.04 12.38 -2.15
CA TRP A 131 19.34 11.13 -1.44
C TRP A 131 19.02 9.86 -2.25
N ALA A 132 18.21 9.95 -3.31
CA ALA A 132 17.92 8.79 -4.14
C ALA A 132 19.10 8.45 -5.08
N PRO A 133 19.20 7.21 -5.59
CA PRO A 133 20.22 6.83 -6.55
C PRO A 133 20.22 7.68 -7.84
N TYR A 134 19.02 8.10 -8.27
CA TYR A 134 18.79 8.96 -9.42
C TYR A 134 17.78 10.05 -9.06
N ASN A 135 18.08 11.31 -9.39
CA ASN A 135 17.31 12.46 -8.95
C ASN A 135 16.93 13.38 -10.13
N PRO A 136 16.08 12.93 -11.06
CA PRO A 136 15.63 13.76 -12.16
C PRO A 136 14.66 14.85 -11.68
N ALA A 137 14.50 15.89 -12.48
CA ALA A 137 13.42 16.85 -12.26
C ALA A 137 12.08 16.21 -12.66
N PRO A 138 10.99 16.47 -11.92
CA PRO A 138 9.65 16.07 -12.32
C PRO A 138 9.32 16.56 -13.74
N LEU A 139 8.41 15.88 -14.44
CA LEU A 139 7.78 16.48 -15.61
C LEU A 139 6.92 17.68 -15.18
N ASP A 140 6.87 18.71 -16.02
CA ASP A 140 5.97 19.84 -15.79
C ASP A 140 4.53 19.36 -15.67
N GLY A 141 3.85 19.77 -14.61
CA GLY A 141 2.50 19.31 -14.24
C GLY A 141 2.47 18.23 -13.15
N MET A 142 3.59 17.56 -12.88
CA MET A 142 3.57 16.45 -11.89
C MET A 142 3.40 16.92 -10.45
N VAL A 143 4.00 18.03 -10.03
CA VAL A 143 3.82 18.57 -8.67
C VAL A 143 2.35 18.94 -8.44
N ARG A 144 1.69 19.49 -9.47
CA ARG A 144 0.26 19.76 -9.45
C ARG A 144 -0.57 18.45 -9.40
N LEU A 145 -0.24 17.46 -10.25
CA LEU A 145 -0.93 16.17 -10.29
C LEU A 145 -0.85 15.45 -8.94
N TRP A 146 0.34 15.35 -8.33
CA TRP A 146 0.54 14.70 -7.03
C TRP A 146 -0.28 15.37 -5.93
N SER A 147 -0.34 16.70 -5.93
CA SER A 147 -1.13 17.45 -4.96
C SER A 147 -2.63 17.18 -5.12
N TRP A 148 -3.12 17.15 -6.34
CA TRP A 148 -4.52 16.83 -6.63
C TRP A 148 -4.88 15.37 -6.32
N GLU A 149 -3.96 14.43 -6.55
CA GLU A 149 -4.18 13.04 -6.14
C GLU A 149 -4.29 12.93 -4.62
N ALA A 150 -3.45 13.63 -3.85
CA ALA A 150 -3.58 13.68 -2.40
C ALA A 150 -4.96 14.21 -1.97
N PHE A 151 -5.45 15.29 -2.55
CA PHE A 151 -6.78 15.81 -2.24
C PHE A 151 -7.90 14.84 -2.68
N ALA A 152 -7.78 14.18 -3.81
CA ALA A 152 -8.74 13.16 -4.25
C ALA A 152 -8.76 11.95 -3.30
N HIS A 153 -7.66 11.66 -2.61
CA HIS A 153 -7.57 10.65 -1.54
C HIS A 153 -7.96 11.19 -0.16
N GLY A 154 -8.33 12.48 -0.05
CA GLY A 154 -8.86 13.11 1.16
C GLY A 154 -7.84 13.79 2.05
N ALA A 155 -6.67 14.17 1.53
CA ALA A 155 -5.75 15.01 2.27
C ALA A 155 -6.41 16.35 2.64
N GLU A 156 -6.28 16.77 3.90
CA GLU A 156 -6.71 18.09 4.34
C GLU A 156 -5.68 19.16 3.94
N THR A 157 -4.42 18.79 3.84
CA THR A 157 -3.30 19.71 3.59
C THR A 157 -2.18 19.01 2.82
N VAL A 158 -1.54 19.77 1.92
CA VAL A 158 -0.30 19.40 1.25
C VAL A 158 0.74 20.46 1.54
N CYS A 159 1.79 20.11 2.28
CA CYS A 159 2.95 20.95 2.56
C CYS A 159 4.09 20.54 1.63
N TYR A 160 4.81 21.52 1.07
CA TYR A 160 5.93 21.22 0.18
C TYR A 160 7.25 21.34 0.94
N PHE A 161 8.08 20.34 0.85
CA PHE A 161 9.42 20.41 1.40
C PHE A 161 10.42 20.67 0.27
N ARG A 162 10.93 21.87 0.18
CA ARG A 162 10.92 22.99 1.16
C ARG A 162 10.55 24.31 0.46
N TRP A 163 10.40 25.37 1.27
CA TRP A 163 10.14 26.70 0.74
C TRP A 163 11.27 27.20 -0.18
N ARG A 164 12.53 27.09 0.25
CA ARG A 164 13.70 27.51 -0.53
C ARG A 164 14.82 26.46 -0.44
N GLN A 165 15.42 26.16 -1.57
CA GLN A 165 16.63 25.34 -1.63
C GLN A 165 17.76 26.05 -0.88
N VAL A 166 18.40 25.37 0.06
CA VAL A 166 19.50 25.94 0.85
C VAL A 166 20.78 25.91 0.02
N PRO A 167 21.62 26.97 0.08
CA PRO A 167 22.87 27.03 -0.66
C PRO A 167 24.06 26.34 0.04
N TYR A 168 23.84 25.66 1.16
CA TYR A 168 24.87 25.06 2.01
C TYR A 168 24.30 23.84 2.77
N ALA A 169 25.16 23.12 3.48
CA ALA A 169 24.88 21.94 4.29
C ALA A 169 24.47 20.68 3.48
N GLN A 170 23.98 19.66 4.16
CA GLN A 170 23.79 18.32 3.59
C GLN A 170 22.73 18.26 2.50
N GLU A 171 21.67 19.05 2.65
CA GLU A 171 20.55 19.04 1.70
C GLU A 171 20.59 20.16 0.66
N GLN A 172 21.77 20.70 0.37
CA GLN A 172 21.92 21.78 -0.62
C GLN A 172 21.43 21.40 -2.02
N MET A 173 21.40 20.11 -2.36
CA MET A 173 20.87 19.62 -3.65
C MET A 173 19.38 19.23 -3.57
N HIS A 174 18.75 19.35 -2.41
CA HIS A 174 17.31 19.12 -2.29
C HIS A 174 16.54 20.37 -2.73
N ALA A 175 15.74 20.22 -3.79
CA ALA A 175 14.99 21.34 -4.36
C ALA A 175 13.97 21.94 -3.38
N GLY A 176 13.73 23.24 -3.53
CA GLY A 176 12.65 23.95 -2.87
C GLY A 176 11.67 24.53 -3.88
N LEU A 177 10.61 25.18 -3.39
CA LEU A 177 9.73 26.00 -4.23
C LEU A 177 10.48 27.20 -4.81
N LEU A 178 11.42 27.75 -4.03
CA LEU A 178 12.37 28.75 -4.51
C LEU A 178 13.75 28.12 -4.68
N ARG A 179 14.48 28.59 -5.68
CA ARG A 179 15.88 28.24 -5.94
C ARG A 179 16.80 28.93 -4.91
N THR A 180 18.09 28.62 -4.94
CA THR A 180 19.09 29.22 -4.04
C THR A 180 19.24 30.72 -4.20
N ASP A 181 18.91 31.28 -5.38
CA ASP A 181 18.90 32.72 -5.71
C ASP A 181 17.57 33.42 -5.36
N ASN A 182 16.65 32.74 -4.66
CA ASN A 182 15.32 33.18 -4.28
C ASN A 182 14.32 33.32 -5.45
N GLU A 183 14.67 32.92 -6.65
CA GLU A 183 13.74 32.92 -7.78
C GLU A 183 12.84 31.68 -7.74
N PRO A 184 11.57 31.79 -8.17
CA PRO A 184 10.65 30.67 -8.25
C PRO A 184 11.18 29.52 -9.10
N ALA A 185 11.10 28.29 -8.61
CA ALA A 185 11.30 27.07 -9.38
C ALA A 185 9.97 26.61 -10.00
N GLN A 186 10.00 25.59 -10.87
CA GLN A 186 8.80 25.05 -11.51
C GLN A 186 7.71 24.64 -10.50
N GLY A 187 8.10 23.95 -9.43
CA GLY A 187 7.17 23.53 -8.37
C GLY A 187 6.41 24.66 -7.69
N TYR A 188 6.98 25.88 -7.65
CA TYR A 188 6.30 27.05 -7.13
C TYR A 188 5.10 27.46 -7.98
N TYR A 189 5.27 27.46 -9.30
CA TYR A 189 4.17 27.84 -10.21
C TYR A 189 3.05 26.81 -10.15
N GLU A 190 3.39 25.53 -10.11
CA GLU A 190 2.42 24.44 -9.98
C GLU A 190 1.69 24.46 -8.63
N ALA A 191 2.39 24.70 -7.52
CA ALA A 191 1.77 24.86 -6.21
C ALA A 191 0.83 26.08 -6.16
N LYS A 192 1.18 27.18 -6.81
CA LYS A 192 0.31 28.36 -6.96
C LYS A 192 -0.93 28.07 -7.78
N GLU A 193 -0.80 27.28 -8.85
CA GLU A 193 -1.94 26.81 -9.65
C GLU A 193 -2.89 25.96 -8.81
N VAL A 194 -2.38 24.99 -8.03
CA VAL A 194 -3.15 24.17 -7.11
C VAL A 194 -3.96 25.02 -6.12
N ILE A 195 -3.35 26.04 -5.52
CA ILE A 195 -4.04 26.93 -4.57
C ILE A 195 -5.21 27.66 -5.27
N ASN A 196 -5.02 28.16 -6.49
CA ASN A 196 -6.06 28.85 -7.23
C ASN A 196 -7.21 27.92 -7.59
N GLU A 197 -6.89 26.70 -8.01
CA GLU A 197 -7.89 25.68 -8.38
C GLU A 197 -8.69 25.18 -7.17
N ILE A 198 -8.04 24.93 -6.04
CA ILE A 198 -8.72 24.47 -4.82
C ILE A 198 -9.66 25.54 -4.27
N ASN A 199 -9.23 26.80 -4.26
CA ASN A 199 -10.07 27.91 -3.80
C ASN A 199 -11.33 28.13 -4.65
N SER A 200 -11.30 27.71 -5.91
CA SER A 200 -12.43 27.76 -6.83
C SER A 200 -13.22 26.45 -6.95
N SER A 201 -12.77 25.40 -6.27
CA SER A 201 -13.34 24.06 -6.37
C SER A 201 -14.41 23.81 -5.32
N GLU A 202 -15.42 22.99 -5.65
CA GLU A 202 -16.27 22.40 -4.61
C GLU A 202 -15.43 21.51 -3.70
N PRO A 203 -15.79 21.41 -2.38
CA PRO A 203 -15.10 20.53 -1.45
C PRO A 203 -15.02 19.07 -1.95
N ILE A 204 -13.87 18.47 -1.78
CA ILE A 204 -13.62 17.07 -2.13
C ILE A 204 -13.83 16.24 -0.87
N GLU A 205 -14.78 15.33 -0.93
CA GLU A 205 -15.08 14.39 0.13
C GLU A 205 -14.82 12.98 -0.34
N THR A 206 -14.06 12.21 0.42
CA THR A 206 -13.77 10.81 0.09
C THR A 206 -15.03 9.97 0.19
N LYS A 207 -15.13 8.99 -0.69
CA LYS A 207 -16.16 7.96 -0.66
C LYS A 207 -15.56 6.69 -0.08
N LYS A 208 -16.29 6.02 0.81
CA LYS A 208 -15.90 4.70 1.31
C LYS A 208 -15.82 3.72 0.15
N SER A 209 -14.72 2.98 0.07
CA SER A 209 -14.51 1.99 -0.97
C SER A 209 -15.36 0.74 -0.76
N SER A 210 -15.58 -0.02 -1.82
CA SER A 210 -16.20 -1.35 -1.72
C SER A 210 -15.17 -2.46 -1.47
N ILE A 211 -13.87 -2.15 -1.54
CA ILE A 211 -12.74 -3.08 -1.37
C ILE A 211 -11.87 -2.57 -0.23
N ALA A 212 -11.51 -3.48 0.68
CA ALA A 212 -10.52 -3.20 1.72
C ALA A 212 -9.34 -4.15 1.63
N ILE A 213 -8.15 -3.64 1.93
CA ILE A 213 -6.94 -4.42 2.17
C ILE A 213 -6.58 -4.28 3.65
N MET A 214 -6.46 -5.41 4.35
CA MET A 214 -5.93 -5.42 5.70
C MET A 214 -4.41 -5.30 5.66
N PHE A 215 -3.87 -4.28 6.33
CA PHE A 215 -2.44 -4.07 6.44
C PHE A 215 -2.00 -4.34 7.88
N ASP A 216 -0.99 -5.19 8.02
CA ASP A 216 -0.50 -5.65 9.32
C ASP A 216 1.02 -5.45 9.44
N TYR A 217 1.44 -4.61 10.37
CA TYR A 217 2.86 -4.35 10.66
C TYR A 217 3.56 -5.55 11.28
N ASP A 218 2.83 -6.40 12.00
CA ASP A 218 3.34 -7.66 12.54
C ASP A 218 3.66 -8.67 11.43
N ALA A 219 2.79 -8.75 10.42
CA ALA A 219 3.05 -9.55 9.23
C ALA A 219 4.31 -9.08 8.49
N ASP A 220 4.51 -7.77 8.31
CA ASP A 220 5.73 -7.24 7.71
C ASP A 220 6.98 -7.62 8.53
N ALA A 221 6.91 -7.51 9.86
CA ALA A 221 7.99 -7.95 10.73
C ALA A 221 8.30 -9.45 10.56
N MET A 222 7.30 -10.32 10.51
CA MET A 222 7.45 -11.76 10.31
C MET A 222 8.12 -12.09 8.96
N TRP A 223 7.71 -11.43 7.87
CA TRP A 223 8.32 -11.60 6.56
C TRP A 223 9.78 -11.14 6.53
N ASN A 224 10.13 -10.05 7.25
CA ASN A 224 11.49 -9.54 7.34
C ASN A 224 12.40 -10.43 8.20
N ILE A 225 11.85 -11.04 9.26
CA ILE A 225 12.60 -11.95 10.17
C ILE A 225 12.93 -13.27 9.45
N GLN A 226 11.97 -13.85 8.75
CA GLN A 226 12.17 -15.07 7.95
C GLN A 226 11.68 -14.85 6.50
N PRO A 227 12.50 -14.22 5.64
CA PRO A 227 12.16 -14.00 4.24
C PRO A 227 11.79 -15.31 3.55
N GLN A 228 10.69 -15.30 2.80
CA GLN A 228 10.20 -16.48 2.09
C GLN A 228 10.96 -16.77 0.79
N GLY A 229 11.81 -15.86 0.38
CA GLY A 229 12.65 -15.92 -0.80
C GLY A 229 13.26 -14.55 -1.10
N ARG A 230 14.27 -14.51 -1.97
CA ARG A 230 14.91 -13.25 -2.36
C ARG A 230 13.93 -12.36 -3.14
N GLY A 231 13.79 -11.10 -2.71
CA GLY A 231 12.88 -10.13 -3.33
C GLY A 231 11.41 -10.36 -3.01
N LEU A 232 11.08 -11.23 -2.05
CA LEU A 232 9.71 -11.43 -1.56
C LEU A 232 9.55 -10.74 -0.21
N SER A 233 8.65 -9.77 -0.13
CA SER A 233 8.33 -9.01 1.09
C SER A 233 6.81 -8.89 1.26
N TYR A 234 6.36 -8.69 2.50
CA TYR A 234 4.93 -8.44 2.76
C TYR A 234 4.44 -7.19 2.03
N PHE A 235 5.20 -6.10 2.14
CA PHE A 235 4.86 -4.87 1.43
C PHE A 235 4.75 -5.10 -0.08
N GLY A 236 5.72 -5.80 -0.69
CA GLY A 236 5.70 -6.08 -2.13
C GLY A 236 4.46 -6.86 -2.57
N LEU A 237 4.03 -7.87 -1.78
CA LEU A 237 2.81 -8.61 -2.05
C LEU A 237 1.57 -7.71 -1.99
N ILE A 238 1.45 -6.92 -0.92
CA ILE A 238 0.29 -6.02 -0.74
C ILE A 238 0.31 -4.91 -1.79
N PHE A 239 1.48 -4.43 -2.17
CA PHE A 239 1.62 -3.42 -3.22
C PHE A 239 1.23 -3.95 -4.61
N ASP A 240 1.63 -5.18 -4.98
CA ASP A 240 1.22 -5.82 -6.24
C ASP A 240 -0.31 -5.99 -6.30
N ILE A 241 -0.92 -6.42 -5.18
CA ILE A 241 -2.38 -6.54 -5.04
C ILE A 241 -3.08 -5.18 -5.17
N TYR A 242 -2.60 -4.16 -4.46
CA TYR A 242 -3.12 -2.80 -4.52
C TYR A 242 -3.04 -2.23 -5.94
N SER A 243 -1.88 -2.38 -6.58
CA SER A 243 -1.64 -1.90 -7.95
C SER A 243 -2.56 -2.59 -8.97
N SER A 244 -2.81 -3.88 -8.82
CA SER A 244 -3.75 -4.63 -9.65
C SER A 244 -5.17 -4.05 -9.55
N LEU A 245 -5.67 -3.86 -8.33
CA LEU A 245 -6.99 -3.26 -8.13
C LEU A 245 -7.09 -1.83 -8.69
N ARG A 246 -6.02 -1.05 -8.59
CA ARG A 246 -5.94 0.29 -9.19
C ARG A 246 -5.97 0.24 -10.72
N ARG A 247 -5.28 -0.74 -11.35
CA ARG A 247 -5.35 -0.96 -12.81
C ARG A 247 -6.74 -1.36 -13.27
N LEU A 248 -7.52 -2.03 -12.41
CA LEU A 248 -8.92 -2.38 -12.67
C LEU A 248 -9.92 -1.26 -12.34
N GLY A 249 -9.42 -0.06 -12.01
CA GLY A 249 -10.23 1.15 -11.80
C GLY A 249 -10.87 1.27 -10.42
N HIS A 250 -10.43 0.48 -9.44
CA HIS A 250 -11.00 0.52 -8.09
C HIS A 250 -10.30 1.54 -7.18
N SER A 251 -11.09 2.16 -6.31
CA SER A 251 -10.63 2.80 -5.08
C SER A 251 -10.53 1.75 -3.98
N ILE A 252 -9.59 1.92 -3.04
CA ILE A 252 -9.28 0.94 -2.01
C ILE A 252 -9.23 1.65 -0.66
N ASP A 253 -9.70 0.99 0.39
CA ASP A 253 -9.46 1.40 1.77
C ASP A 253 -8.45 0.44 2.42
N PHE A 254 -7.54 0.95 3.25
CA PHE A 254 -6.79 0.11 4.18
C PHE A 254 -7.55 -0.02 5.49
N ILE A 255 -7.42 -1.18 6.12
CA ILE A 255 -7.96 -1.45 7.46
C ILE A 255 -6.89 -2.13 8.32
N SER A 256 -6.90 -1.87 9.62
CA SER A 256 -6.03 -2.54 10.58
C SER A 256 -6.59 -3.92 10.97
N PRO A 257 -5.78 -4.83 11.56
CA PRO A 257 -6.28 -6.09 12.14
C PRO A 257 -7.30 -5.90 13.27
N LYS A 258 -7.37 -4.70 13.87
CA LYS A 258 -8.36 -4.34 14.92
C LYS A 258 -9.74 -3.96 14.34
N TYR A 259 -9.87 -3.80 13.02
CA TYR A 259 -11.13 -3.44 12.37
C TYR A 259 -12.16 -4.57 12.49
N LYS A 260 -13.44 -4.22 12.75
CA LYS A 260 -14.50 -5.23 13.05
C LYS A 260 -15.66 -5.22 12.05
N ASN A 261 -15.86 -4.14 11.29
CA ASN A 261 -17.05 -3.95 10.45
C ASN A 261 -16.85 -4.43 9.01
N PHE A 262 -16.40 -5.67 8.80
CA PHE A 262 -16.08 -6.20 7.47
C PHE A 262 -17.23 -6.13 6.49
N ASN A 263 -18.49 -6.24 6.97
CA ASN A 263 -19.70 -6.15 6.14
C ASN A 263 -19.89 -4.80 5.43
N ASP A 264 -19.08 -3.79 5.76
CA ASP A 264 -19.02 -2.51 5.06
C ASP A 264 -18.40 -2.64 3.66
N TYR A 265 -17.69 -3.72 3.39
CA TYR A 265 -16.98 -3.99 2.15
C TYR A 265 -17.58 -5.19 1.41
N LYS A 266 -17.48 -5.18 0.08
CA LYS A 266 -17.82 -6.34 -0.74
C LYS A 266 -16.69 -7.35 -0.82
N LEU A 267 -15.45 -6.88 -0.82
CA LEU A 267 -14.23 -7.69 -0.85
C LEU A 267 -13.25 -7.20 0.22
N VAL A 268 -12.76 -8.11 1.04
CA VAL A 268 -11.70 -7.86 2.02
C VAL A 268 -10.52 -8.78 1.73
N ILE A 269 -9.34 -8.22 1.64
CA ILE A 269 -8.09 -8.92 1.32
C ILE A 269 -7.23 -9.03 2.57
N VAL A 270 -6.84 -10.26 2.91
CA VAL A 270 -6.09 -10.63 4.13
C VAL A 270 -4.86 -11.44 3.73
N SER A 271 -4.19 -11.02 2.66
CA SER A 271 -3.02 -11.71 2.11
C SER A 271 -1.78 -11.49 2.97
N GLY A 272 -0.90 -12.48 3.03
CA GLY A 272 0.42 -12.36 3.65
C GLY A 272 0.46 -12.31 5.17
N MET A 273 -0.66 -12.26 5.86
CA MET A 273 -0.74 -12.25 7.32
C MET A 273 -0.42 -13.64 7.89
N MET A 274 0.85 -13.90 8.19
CA MET A 274 1.30 -15.22 8.67
C MET A 274 0.61 -15.63 9.97
N HIS A 275 0.40 -14.69 10.88
CA HIS A 275 -0.44 -14.92 12.06
C HIS A 275 -1.76 -14.17 11.92
N ILE A 276 -2.87 -14.85 12.16
CA ILE A 276 -4.21 -14.27 12.25
C ILE A 276 -4.81 -14.70 13.58
N PRO A 277 -5.04 -13.79 14.54
CA PRO A 277 -5.69 -14.12 15.80
C PRO A 277 -7.01 -14.87 15.58
N GLU A 278 -7.32 -15.85 16.41
CA GLU A 278 -8.48 -16.73 16.21
C GLU A 278 -9.80 -15.95 16.18
N GLU A 279 -9.96 -14.94 17.04
CA GLU A 279 -11.14 -14.05 17.01
C GLU A 279 -11.28 -13.33 15.65
N LEU A 280 -10.19 -12.77 15.13
CA LEU A 280 -10.18 -12.11 13.83
C LEU A 280 -10.53 -13.09 12.70
N LYS A 281 -9.95 -14.29 12.74
CA LYS A 281 -10.21 -15.35 11.76
C LYS A 281 -11.69 -15.76 11.74
N GLN A 282 -12.30 -15.93 12.92
CA GLN A 282 -13.72 -16.24 13.04
C GLN A 282 -14.61 -15.07 12.55
N ASN A 283 -14.27 -13.83 12.88
CA ASN A 283 -15.03 -12.65 12.45
C ASN A 283 -14.98 -12.48 10.92
N LEU A 284 -13.83 -12.70 10.30
CA LEU A 284 -13.69 -12.70 8.84
C LEU A 284 -14.55 -13.78 8.19
N GLN A 285 -14.48 -15.03 8.68
CA GLN A 285 -15.22 -16.15 8.13
C GLN A 285 -16.75 -16.01 8.29
N ASN A 286 -17.20 -15.33 9.34
CA ASN A 286 -18.62 -15.09 9.61
C ASN A 286 -19.17 -13.85 8.91
N SER A 287 -18.34 -13.05 8.27
CA SER A 287 -18.78 -11.85 7.55
C SER A 287 -19.53 -12.22 6.26
N LYS A 288 -20.32 -11.27 5.75
CA LYS A 288 -20.99 -11.41 4.45
C LYS A 288 -20.10 -10.99 3.27
N SER A 289 -18.97 -10.36 3.57
CA SER A 289 -18.00 -9.93 2.56
C SER A 289 -17.30 -11.14 1.93
N SER A 290 -16.89 -11.02 0.69
CA SER A 290 -15.93 -11.96 0.11
C SER A 290 -14.57 -11.73 0.74
N ILE A 291 -13.93 -12.79 1.22
CA ILE A 291 -12.62 -12.72 1.89
C ILE A 291 -11.59 -13.47 1.07
N LEU A 292 -10.50 -12.78 0.71
CA LEU A 292 -9.32 -13.38 0.08
C LEU A 292 -8.22 -13.56 1.12
N PHE A 293 -7.85 -14.81 1.40
CA PHE A 293 -6.68 -15.20 2.19
C PHE A 293 -5.53 -15.60 1.28
N GLY A 294 -4.33 -15.72 1.84
CA GLY A 294 -3.12 -16.22 1.17
C GLY A 294 -2.45 -15.21 0.23
N PRO A 295 -1.26 -15.54 -0.26
CA PRO A 295 -0.44 -16.65 0.24
C PRO A 295 0.04 -16.40 1.68
N ARG A 296 0.47 -17.45 2.36
CA ARG A 296 1.03 -17.42 3.73
C ARG A 296 0.08 -17.02 4.85
N SER A 297 -1.20 -16.75 4.57
CA SER A 297 -2.16 -16.39 5.64
C SER A 297 -2.35 -17.54 6.62
N ALA A 298 -2.35 -17.21 7.95
CA ALA A 298 -2.49 -18.13 9.06
C ALA A 298 -1.48 -19.32 9.07
N SER A 299 -0.27 -19.08 8.53
CA SER A 299 0.78 -20.09 8.45
C SER A 299 1.64 -20.21 9.70
N LYS A 300 1.50 -19.29 10.64
CA LYS A 300 2.22 -19.23 11.91
C LYS A 300 1.26 -18.92 13.07
N ASP A 301 1.66 -19.33 14.27
CA ASP A 301 1.02 -18.90 15.50
C ASP A 301 1.58 -17.53 15.99
N GLU A 302 1.07 -17.07 17.14
CA GLU A 302 1.47 -15.80 17.77
C GLU A 302 2.95 -15.75 18.18
N ASN A 303 3.56 -16.91 18.41
CA ASN A 303 4.97 -17.06 18.79
C ASN A 303 5.89 -17.33 17.58
N PHE A 304 5.37 -17.14 16.37
CA PHE A 304 6.08 -17.41 15.12
C PHE A 304 6.44 -18.89 14.89
N CYS A 305 5.73 -19.81 15.57
CA CYS A 305 5.88 -21.26 15.37
C CYS A 305 4.89 -21.76 14.31
N PHE A 306 5.14 -22.95 13.78
CA PHE A 306 4.14 -23.63 12.96
C PHE A 306 2.99 -24.12 13.85
N PRO A 307 1.73 -23.88 13.46
CA PRO A 307 0.59 -24.45 14.17
C PRO A 307 0.57 -25.98 14.02
N THR A 308 -0.10 -26.66 14.94
CA THR A 308 -0.21 -28.14 14.93
C THR A 308 -0.99 -28.67 13.73
N SER A 309 -1.94 -27.89 13.21
CA SER A 309 -2.68 -28.20 11.99
C SER A 309 -2.07 -27.44 10.81
N LEU A 310 -2.04 -28.06 9.62
CA LEU A 310 -1.57 -27.37 8.40
C LEU A 310 -2.39 -26.11 8.10
N PRO A 311 -1.73 -25.03 7.68
CA PRO A 311 -2.42 -23.77 7.36
C PRO A 311 -3.31 -23.90 6.12
N PRO A 312 -4.30 -23.01 5.94
CA PRO A 312 -4.64 -21.88 6.81
C PRO A 312 -5.60 -22.27 7.96
N ASN A 313 -6.04 -23.53 8.05
CA ASN A 313 -6.96 -24.03 9.08
C ASN A 313 -8.19 -23.14 9.30
N LEU A 314 -8.95 -22.94 8.22
CA LEU A 314 -10.17 -22.15 8.22
C LEU A 314 -11.38 -23.07 8.42
N LYS A 315 -12.26 -22.72 9.36
CA LYS A 315 -13.44 -23.54 9.67
C LYS A 315 -14.37 -23.65 8.45
N ASN A 316 -14.79 -24.86 8.13
CA ASN A 316 -15.70 -25.17 7.00
C ASN A 316 -15.14 -24.77 5.61
N PHE A 317 -13.84 -24.55 5.50
CA PHE A 317 -13.18 -24.33 4.22
C PHE A 317 -12.06 -25.36 4.08
N ASP A 318 -12.35 -26.44 3.39
CA ASP A 318 -11.42 -27.55 3.22
C ASP A 318 -10.32 -27.17 2.20
N VAL A 319 -9.32 -26.52 2.73
CA VAL A 319 -8.08 -26.13 2.06
C VAL A 319 -6.92 -26.25 3.03
N LEU A 320 -5.83 -26.81 2.60
CA LEU A 320 -4.57 -26.87 3.35
C LEU A 320 -3.35 -26.68 2.44
N VAL A 321 -2.28 -26.16 3.01
CA VAL A 321 -0.98 -26.01 2.37
C VAL A 321 -0.10 -27.17 2.79
N SER A 322 0.16 -28.08 1.87
CA SER A 322 1.00 -29.27 2.12
C SER A 322 2.48 -29.03 1.90
N ARG A 323 2.83 -28.07 1.06
CA ARG A 323 4.22 -27.72 0.71
C ARG A 323 4.32 -26.29 0.20
N VAL A 324 5.44 -25.63 0.49
CA VAL A 324 5.79 -24.32 -0.05
C VAL A 324 7.09 -24.39 -0.83
N GLN A 325 7.22 -23.56 -1.86
CA GLN A 325 8.43 -23.47 -2.66
C GLN A 325 8.63 -22.04 -3.18
N THR A 326 9.88 -21.66 -3.34
CA THR A 326 10.27 -20.40 -3.98
C THR A 326 10.84 -20.70 -5.36
N LEU A 327 10.48 -19.89 -6.32
CA LEU A 327 10.92 -20.00 -7.70
C LEU A 327 12.09 -19.08 -7.95
N ARG A 328 12.99 -19.47 -8.83
CA ARG A 328 14.00 -18.55 -9.34
C ARG A 328 13.36 -17.45 -10.18
N PRO A 329 13.95 -16.24 -10.22
CA PRO A 329 13.34 -15.09 -10.95
C PRO A 329 13.08 -15.34 -12.45
N ASP A 330 13.83 -16.27 -13.04
CA ASP A 330 13.72 -16.66 -14.45
C ASP A 330 12.71 -17.81 -14.70
N ILE A 331 12.09 -18.33 -13.62
CA ILE A 331 11.10 -19.41 -13.71
C ILE A 331 9.72 -18.84 -13.42
N ASN A 332 8.83 -18.96 -14.38
CA ASN A 332 7.41 -18.67 -14.27
C ASN A 332 6.61 -19.94 -14.51
N ILE A 333 5.55 -20.16 -13.74
CA ILE A 333 4.61 -21.27 -13.96
C ILE A 333 3.35 -20.68 -14.58
N PRO A 334 3.03 -21.06 -15.84
CA PRO A 334 1.85 -20.51 -16.53
C PRO A 334 0.56 -20.92 -15.83
N LEU A 335 -0.37 -19.97 -15.73
CA LEU A 335 -1.74 -20.23 -15.31
C LEU A 335 -2.57 -20.81 -16.45
N ASN A 336 -3.63 -21.51 -16.12
CA ASN A 336 -4.66 -21.88 -17.07
C ASN A 336 -5.50 -20.63 -17.39
N GLY A 337 -5.13 -19.94 -18.47
CA GLY A 337 -5.66 -18.64 -18.86
C GLY A 337 -4.58 -17.57 -18.93
N ILE A 338 -4.74 -16.46 -18.23
CA ILE A 338 -3.88 -15.28 -18.31
C ILE A 338 -2.98 -15.18 -17.07
N GLY A 339 -1.69 -14.93 -17.27
CA GLY A 339 -0.71 -14.67 -16.23
C GLY A 339 0.10 -15.88 -15.80
N ASN A 340 0.99 -15.66 -14.84
CA ASN A 340 1.92 -16.66 -14.32
C ASN A 340 2.04 -16.57 -12.80
N ILE A 341 2.47 -17.65 -12.16
CA ILE A 341 3.03 -17.65 -10.83
C ILE A 341 4.48 -17.19 -10.93
N LYS A 342 4.88 -16.26 -10.07
CA LYS A 342 6.27 -15.80 -9.92
C LYS A 342 6.74 -15.90 -8.47
N GLY A 343 8.00 -16.23 -8.26
CA GLY A 343 8.69 -16.13 -6.97
C GLY A 343 8.24 -17.10 -5.88
N TYR A 344 6.93 -17.32 -5.68
CA TYR A 344 6.41 -18.10 -4.55
C TYR A 344 5.18 -18.93 -4.93
N PHE A 345 5.16 -20.20 -4.52
CA PHE A 345 4.09 -21.15 -4.79
C PHE A 345 3.84 -22.08 -3.59
N GLU A 346 2.57 -22.20 -3.17
CA GLU A 346 2.07 -23.16 -2.21
C GLU A 346 1.31 -24.28 -2.92
N ASN A 347 1.67 -25.52 -2.64
CA ASN A 347 0.83 -26.65 -3.04
C ASN A 347 -0.37 -26.71 -2.11
N ILE A 348 -1.54 -26.39 -2.65
CA ILE A 348 -2.80 -26.38 -1.89
C ILE A 348 -3.63 -27.62 -2.22
N GLU A 349 -4.13 -28.26 -1.18
CA GLU A 349 -4.97 -29.46 -1.25
C GLU A 349 -6.32 -29.18 -0.58
N GLY A 350 -7.26 -30.14 -0.71
CA GLY A 350 -8.60 -30.06 -0.14
C GLY A 350 -9.69 -30.11 -1.19
N SER A 351 -10.93 -30.35 -0.77
CA SER A 351 -12.09 -30.54 -1.65
C SER A 351 -12.78 -29.24 -2.07
N ALA A 352 -12.32 -28.08 -1.60
CA ALA A 352 -12.84 -26.79 -2.06
C ALA A 352 -12.62 -26.61 -3.56
N GLU A 353 -13.51 -25.88 -4.23
CA GLU A 353 -13.51 -25.67 -5.67
C GLU A 353 -12.26 -24.90 -6.13
N ASP A 354 -11.63 -25.34 -7.21
CA ASP A 354 -10.53 -24.64 -7.84
C ASP A 354 -11.04 -23.39 -8.56
N LEU A 355 -10.61 -22.23 -8.09
CA LEU A 355 -10.88 -20.94 -8.73
C LEU A 355 -9.83 -20.62 -9.80
N LEU A 356 -8.59 -21.03 -9.57
CA LEU A 356 -7.46 -20.80 -10.46
C LEU A 356 -6.53 -22.01 -10.41
N THR A 357 -6.06 -22.45 -11.58
CA THR A 357 -5.11 -23.56 -11.72
C THR A 357 -3.94 -23.17 -12.61
N THR A 358 -2.85 -23.92 -12.52
CA THR A 358 -1.76 -23.86 -13.50
C THR A 358 -2.17 -24.57 -14.79
N SER A 359 -1.41 -24.38 -15.85
CA SER A 359 -1.64 -25.04 -17.15
C SER A 359 -1.59 -26.58 -17.08
N ASP A 360 -0.93 -27.14 -16.07
CA ASP A 360 -0.89 -28.58 -15.77
C ASP A 360 -1.88 -29.01 -14.66
N ASN A 361 -2.90 -28.18 -14.40
CA ASN A 361 -4.03 -28.42 -13.49
C ASN A 361 -3.65 -28.51 -11.99
N GLN A 362 -2.55 -27.91 -11.54
CA GLN A 362 -2.30 -27.76 -10.10
C GLN A 362 -3.12 -26.59 -9.56
N SER A 363 -3.72 -26.78 -8.38
CA SER A 363 -4.51 -25.73 -7.71
C SER A 363 -3.64 -24.54 -7.32
N VAL A 364 -4.05 -23.32 -7.70
CA VAL A 364 -3.42 -22.05 -7.38
C VAL A 364 -4.28 -21.21 -6.43
N ALA A 365 -5.58 -21.26 -6.63
CA ALA A 365 -6.54 -20.67 -5.70
C ALA A 365 -7.78 -21.58 -5.59
N LYS A 366 -8.28 -21.71 -4.35
CA LYS A 366 -9.51 -22.45 -4.06
C LYS A 366 -10.55 -21.52 -3.47
N SER A 367 -11.83 -21.81 -3.74
CA SER A 367 -12.94 -21.01 -3.19
C SER A 367 -14.04 -21.89 -2.60
N TYR A 368 -14.73 -21.35 -1.58
CA TYR A 368 -15.94 -21.94 -1.02
C TYR A 368 -16.81 -20.81 -0.44
N LYS A 369 -18.03 -20.67 -0.95
CA LYS A 369 -18.94 -19.57 -0.58
C LYS A 369 -18.29 -18.18 -0.80
N ASN A 370 -18.12 -17.43 0.29
CA ASN A 370 -17.48 -16.11 0.29
C ASN A 370 -15.97 -16.16 0.61
N LEU A 371 -15.39 -17.33 0.84
CA LEU A 371 -13.98 -17.48 1.17
C LEU A 371 -13.18 -17.89 -0.08
N THR A 372 -12.01 -17.31 -0.25
CA THR A 372 -11.02 -17.67 -1.27
C THR A 372 -9.63 -17.74 -0.61
N TYR A 373 -8.85 -18.75 -0.97
CA TYR A 373 -7.45 -18.87 -0.59
C TYR A 373 -6.58 -18.89 -1.85
N LEU A 374 -5.67 -17.94 -1.96
CA LEU A 374 -4.65 -17.88 -3.00
C LEU A 374 -3.35 -18.47 -2.46
N GLY A 375 -2.82 -19.51 -3.10
CA GLY A 375 -1.58 -20.17 -2.70
C GLY A 375 -0.32 -19.67 -3.44
N SER A 376 -0.35 -18.51 -4.07
CA SER A 376 0.77 -18.11 -4.93
C SER A 376 0.94 -16.61 -5.03
N TRP A 377 2.17 -16.20 -5.34
CA TRP A 377 2.43 -14.83 -5.80
C TRP A 377 2.32 -14.81 -7.33
N LEU A 378 1.41 -14.01 -7.85
CA LEU A 378 1.13 -13.91 -9.27
C LEU A 378 1.92 -12.74 -9.91
N ASP A 379 2.14 -12.80 -11.19
CA ASP A 379 2.55 -11.62 -11.96
C ASP A 379 1.38 -10.63 -12.12
N SER A 380 1.64 -9.48 -12.75
CA SER A 380 0.64 -8.42 -12.90
C SER A 380 -0.62 -8.90 -13.62
N ASP A 381 -0.45 -9.66 -14.69
CA ASP A 381 -1.57 -10.16 -15.50
C ASP A 381 -2.38 -11.23 -14.74
N GLY A 382 -1.70 -12.06 -13.95
CA GLY A 382 -2.34 -13.07 -13.10
C GLY A 382 -3.15 -12.43 -11.96
N PHE A 383 -2.62 -11.39 -11.31
CA PHE A 383 -3.39 -10.64 -10.31
C PHE A 383 -4.57 -9.91 -10.94
N ASP A 384 -4.40 -9.26 -12.09
CA ASP A 384 -5.48 -8.55 -12.77
C ASP A 384 -6.61 -9.53 -13.14
N ASN A 385 -6.29 -10.69 -13.68
CA ASN A 385 -7.27 -11.76 -13.98
C ASN A 385 -7.98 -12.26 -12.70
N LEU A 386 -7.25 -12.53 -11.62
CA LEU A 386 -7.83 -12.97 -10.35
C LEU A 386 -8.79 -11.93 -9.78
N PHE A 387 -8.36 -10.66 -9.70
CA PHE A 387 -9.18 -9.60 -9.11
C PHE A 387 -10.34 -9.19 -10.01
N GLU A 388 -10.22 -9.24 -11.32
CA GLU A 388 -11.36 -9.09 -12.22
C GLU A 388 -12.45 -10.09 -11.88
N ASN A 389 -12.12 -11.38 -11.79
CA ASN A 389 -13.05 -12.45 -11.45
C ASN A 389 -13.67 -12.26 -10.06
N LEU A 390 -12.87 -11.94 -9.04
CA LEU A 390 -13.37 -11.74 -7.67
C LEU A 390 -14.30 -10.51 -7.60
N CYS A 391 -13.94 -9.42 -8.25
CA CYS A 391 -14.75 -8.20 -8.29
C CYS A 391 -16.10 -8.43 -8.99
N LEU A 392 -16.10 -9.10 -10.14
CA LEU A 392 -17.34 -9.45 -10.86
C LEU A 392 -18.23 -10.38 -10.03
N LYS A 393 -17.65 -11.38 -9.34
CA LYS A 393 -18.37 -12.31 -8.46
C LYS A 393 -19.12 -11.57 -7.35
N VAL A 394 -18.58 -10.47 -6.82
CA VAL A 394 -19.24 -9.66 -5.77
C VAL A 394 -20.06 -8.48 -6.33
N GLY A 395 -20.28 -8.44 -7.65
CA GLY A 395 -21.06 -7.40 -8.30
C GLY A 395 -20.40 -6.02 -8.30
N LEU A 396 -19.08 -5.99 -8.40
CA LEU A 396 -18.31 -4.77 -8.66
C LEU A 396 -18.06 -4.64 -10.17
N LYS A 397 -18.24 -3.40 -10.68
CA LYS A 397 -17.91 -3.11 -12.08
C LYS A 397 -16.41 -2.91 -12.21
N VAL A 398 -15.80 -3.66 -13.08
CA VAL A 398 -14.38 -3.50 -13.45
C VAL A 398 -14.26 -2.52 -14.61
N GLU A 399 -13.29 -1.64 -14.54
CA GLU A 399 -12.94 -0.68 -15.58
C GLU A 399 -11.42 -0.65 -15.77
N PRO A 400 -10.85 -1.50 -16.65
CA PRO A 400 -9.42 -1.52 -16.87
C PRO A 400 -8.88 -0.15 -17.30
N MET A 401 -7.88 0.34 -16.58
CA MET A 401 -7.27 1.63 -16.83
C MET A 401 -6.22 1.53 -17.95
N PRO A 402 -6.11 2.55 -18.82
CA PRO A 402 -4.98 2.65 -19.72
C PRO A 402 -3.65 2.64 -18.95
N TYR A 403 -2.57 2.15 -19.57
CA TYR A 403 -1.25 2.15 -18.96
C TYR A 403 -0.88 3.54 -18.40
N GLY A 404 -0.38 3.58 -17.18
CA GLY A 404 -0.02 4.81 -16.48
C GLY A 404 -1.18 5.74 -16.10
N VAL A 405 -2.43 5.35 -16.36
CA VAL A 405 -3.61 6.09 -15.89
C VAL A 405 -4.18 5.43 -14.64
N ARG A 406 -4.58 6.24 -13.67
CA ARG A 406 -5.22 5.76 -12.44
C ARG A 406 -6.47 6.57 -12.12
N ARG A 407 -7.44 5.88 -11.53
CA ARG A 407 -8.73 6.46 -11.15
C ARG A 407 -8.84 6.59 -9.64
N ARG A 408 -9.48 7.69 -9.18
CA ARG A 408 -9.93 7.84 -7.79
C ARG A 408 -11.34 8.38 -7.77
N GLU A 409 -12.27 7.63 -7.16
CA GLU A 409 -13.64 8.02 -6.96
C GLU A 409 -13.83 8.75 -5.62
N THR A 410 -14.55 9.87 -5.63
CA THR A 410 -14.98 10.64 -4.46
C THR A 410 -16.49 10.73 -4.41
N THR A 411 -17.10 11.41 -3.43
CA THR A 411 -18.55 11.53 -3.35
C THR A 411 -19.18 12.26 -4.55
N LYS A 412 -18.47 13.27 -5.08
CA LYS A 412 -19.00 14.13 -6.16
C LYS A 412 -18.23 14.02 -7.47
N PHE A 413 -17.00 13.53 -7.42
CA PHE A 413 -16.10 13.55 -8.56
C PHE A 413 -15.44 12.20 -8.82
N ASP A 414 -15.10 11.99 -10.06
CA ASP A 414 -14.26 10.89 -10.53
C ASP A 414 -12.99 11.50 -11.13
N PHE A 415 -11.85 11.22 -10.51
CA PHE A 415 -10.55 11.73 -10.94
C PHE A 415 -9.82 10.67 -11.76
N TRP A 416 -9.24 11.10 -12.89
CA TRP A 416 -8.43 10.26 -13.77
C TRP A 416 -7.06 10.90 -13.94
N PHE A 417 -6.03 10.34 -13.35
CA PHE A 417 -4.65 10.84 -13.33
C PHE A 417 -3.82 10.16 -14.41
N ASN A 418 -3.18 10.94 -15.28
CA ASN A 418 -2.28 10.44 -16.32
C ASN A 418 -0.83 10.65 -15.89
N TYR A 419 -0.17 9.59 -15.49
CA TYR A 419 1.24 9.55 -15.10
C TYR A 419 2.20 9.40 -16.30
N ASN A 420 1.68 9.31 -17.54
CA ASN A 420 2.53 9.19 -18.72
C ASN A 420 3.14 10.52 -19.12
N SER A 421 4.26 10.46 -19.83
CA SER A 421 4.90 11.58 -20.52
C SER A 421 4.24 11.93 -21.86
N TYR A 422 3.09 11.33 -22.16
CA TYR A 422 2.30 11.51 -23.38
C TYR A 422 0.80 11.57 -23.08
N ASP A 423 0.06 12.13 -24.02
CA ASP A 423 -1.39 12.25 -23.93
C ASP A 423 -2.06 10.86 -24.04
N VAL A 424 -3.10 10.64 -23.26
CA VAL A 424 -3.87 9.38 -23.29
C VAL A 424 -5.32 9.67 -23.63
N GLU A 425 -5.85 8.94 -24.60
CA GLU A 425 -7.27 8.98 -24.95
C GLU A 425 -8.09 8.12 -23.99
N THR A 426 -9.21 8.64 -23.51
CA THR A 426 -10.14 7.96 -22.63
C THR A 426 -11.58 8.19 -23.11
N LYS A 427 -12.55 7.46 -22.54
CA LYS A 427 -13.98 7.68 -22.82
C LYS A 427 -14.47 9.09 -22.46
N PHE A 428 -13.72 9.85 -21.68
CA PHE A 428 -14.04 11.23 -21.28
C PHE A 428 -13.25 12.28 -22.06
N GLY A 429 -12.47 11.86 -23.06
CA GLY A 429 -11.57 12.70 -23.84
C GLY A 429 -10.11 12.47 -23.54
N ILE A 430 -9.27 13.34 -24.05
CA ILE A 430 -7.81 13.23 -23.92
C ILE A 430 -7.35 13.78 -22.56
N ILE A 431 -6.62 12.98 -21.81
CA ILE A 431 -5.87 13.44 -20.64
C ILE A 431 -4.45 13.77 -21.10
N LYS A 432 -4.04 15.02 -20.95
CA LYS A 432 -2.69 15.47 -21.29
C LYS A 432 -1.63 14.75 -20.45
N ALA A 433 -0.39 14.70 -20.95
CA ALA A 433 0.76 14.22 -20.19
C ALA A 433 0.85 14.92 -18.83
N ALA A 434 1.22 14.20 -17.76
CA ALA A 434 1.39 14.74 -16.41
C ALA A 434 0.20 15.61 -15.95
N ASN A 435 -1.03 15.15 -16.20
CA ASN A 435 -2.25 15.90 -15.90
C ASN A 435 -3.39 14.96 -15.47
N PHE A 436 -4.54 15.52 -15.15
CA PHE A 436 -5.72 14.76 -14.74
C PHE A 436 -7.03 15.33 -15.31
N LEU A 437 -8.06 14.51 -15.33
CA LEU A 437 -9.44 14.93 -15.51
C LEU A 437 -10.19 14.82 -14.19
N LYS A 438 -11.00 15.84 -13.88
CA LYS A 438 -11.95 15.87 -12.77
C LYS A 438 -13.37 15.88 -13.35
N ILE A 439 -14.08 14.77 -13.22
CA ILE A 439 -15.38 14.52 -13.83
C ILE A 439 -16.42 14.55 -12.73
N LYS A 440 -17.43 15.41 -12.86
CA LYS A 440 -18.54 15.45 -11.90
C LYS A 440 -19.40 14.20 -12.09
N GLN A 441 -19.69 13.49 -10.99
CA GLN A 441 -20.60 12.35 -11.02
C GLN A 441 -22.04 12.86 -11.19
N ALA A 442 -22.83 12.13 -11.98
CA ALA A 442 -24.22 12.48 -12.28
C ALA A 442 -25.13 12.26 -11.07
#